data_958b47edf670e85602be7ad50555bb65
#
_entry.id   958b47edf670e85602be7ad50555bb65
#
_cell.length_a   1.000
_cell.length_b   1.000
_cell.length_c   1.000
_cell.angle_alpha   90.00
_cell.angle_beta   90.00
_cell.angle_gamma   90.00
#
_symmetry.space_group_name_H-M   'P 1'
#
loop_
_entity.id
_entity.type
_entity.pdbx_description
1 polymer ?
#
loop_
_entity_poly.entity_id
_entity_poly.type
_entity_poly.pdbx_seq_one_letter_code
_entity_poly.pdbx_strand_id
1 'polypeptide(L)'
;IHWVERPVGKSKRRKALNRWRSSNHFLANCSKGEEPIERIVSIGAPIELMAWRSPILKRRIKSIKQRWYITDTEINHLAHKLAKPHATNFVLPTHWDERLDGGFLQSISKNEIHRLNGLHGHVHLRPSIRPSIVSDPPRVLVRNLKGGGIHDDDELIEIPEDTFNGLIISNADEDQYQGEAWLLDREAGAHDGVITQSVTLASEAALMGTPTLLISRAKRGFLNRLEQEGYPLFRWQKECFGEDWGNMQAQFLAGLHLTDAIDTEAWPDARKQLADWLSIKLID
;
A
#
# COMPACT_ATOMS: atom_id res chain seq x y z
N ILE A 1 6.31 9.73 -19.90
CA ILE A 1 5.98 8.49 -19.14
C ILE A 1 5.50 7.47 -20.16
N HIS A 2 6.16 6.33 -20.22
CA HIS A 2 5.75 5.22 -21.06
C HIS A 2 5.08 4.15 -20.21
N TRP A 3 3.83 3.84 -20.52
CA TRP A 3 3.09 2.78 -19.85
C TRP A 3 3.32 1.46 -20.58
N VAL A 4 3.61 0.41 -19.84
CA VAL A 4 3.68 -0.96 -20.36
C VAL A 4 2.45 -1.70 -19.86
N GLU A 5 1.60 -2.15 -20.78
CA GLU A 5 0.42 -2.93 -20.43
C GLU A 5 0.79 -4.15 -19.59
N ARG A 6 -0.01 -4.44 -18.57
CA ARG A 6 0.17 -5.66 -17.78
C ARG A 6 -0.24 -6.86 -18.64
N PRO A 7 0.68 -7.77 -18.93
CA PRO A 7 0.36 -8.93 -19.74
C PRO A 7 -0.68 -9.82 -19.04
N VAL A 8 -1.73 -10.15 -19.75
CA VAL A 8 -2.78 -11.07 -19.32
C VAL A 8 -2.24 -12.50 -19.35
N GLY A 9 -2.51 -13.29 -18.33
CA GLY A 9 -2.08 -14.69 -18.28
C GLY A 9 -2.96 -15.52 -17.36
N LYS A 10 -3.20 -16.80 -17.75
CA LYS A 10 -4.06 -17.74 -17.01
C LYS A 10 -3.45 -18.25 -15.68
N SER A 11 -2.15 -18.05 -15.41
CA SER A 11 -1.49 -18.49 -14.17
C SER A 11 -0.54 -17.43 -13.60
N LYS A 12 -0.34 -17.42 -12.28
CA LYS A 12 0.59 -16.51 -11.57
C LYS A 12 2.00 -16.57 -12.16
N ARG A 13 2.52 -17.78 -12.44
CA ARG A 13 3.85 -17.98 -13.06
C ARG A 13 3.95 -17.39 -14.46
N ARG A 14 2.93 -17.58 -15.30
CA ARG A 14 2.90 -17.07 -16.68
C ARG A 14 2.79 -15.53 -16.68
N LYS A 15 2.01 -14.95 -15.78
CA LYS A 15 1.94 -13.50 -15.59
C LYS A 15 3.32 -12.93 -15.20
N ALA A 16 4.01 -13.53 -14.24
CA ALA A 16 5.35 -13.11 -13.82
C ALA A 16 6.39 -13.20 -14.96
N LEU A 17 6.40 -14.31 -15.71
CA LEU A 17 7.30 -14.48 -16.84
C LEU A 17 7.03 -13.47 -17.97
N ASN A 18 5.77 -13.23 -18.29
CA ASN A 18 5.40 -12.23 -19.30
C ASN A 18 5.80 -10.83 -18.86
N ARG A 19 5.57 -10.47 -17.60
CA ARG A 19 5.99 -9.18 -17.04
C ARG A 19 7.52 -9.03 -17.10
N TRP A 20 8.25 -10.07 -16.72
CA TRP A 20 9.72 -10.07 -16.81
C TRP A 20 10.19 -9.88 -18.27
N ARG A 21 9.57 -10.55 -19.26
CA ARG A 21 9.87 -10.36 -20.69
C ARG A 21 9.56 -8.95 -21.16
N SER A 22 8.40 -8.41 -20.78
CA SER A 22 8.02 -7.03 -21.12
C SER A 22 8.99 -6.02 -20.54
N SER A 23 9.39 -6.19 -19.27
CA SER A 23 10.38 -5.31 -18.62
C SER A 23 11.75 -5.41 -19.30
N ASN A 24 12.19 -6.60 -19.69
CA ASN A 24 13.43 -6.78 -20.47
C ASN A 24 13.37 -6.07 -21.83
N HIS A 25 12.26 -6.22 -22.54
CA HIS A 25 12.07 -5.59 -23.86
C HIS A 25 12.04 -4.07 -23.73
N PHE A 26 11.32 -3.55 -22.74
CA PHE A 26 11.25 -2.12 -22.45
C PHE A 26 12.64 -1.55 -22.15
N LEU A 27 13.38 -2.14 -21.21
CA LEU A 27 14.74 -1.70 -20.87
C LEU A 27 15.67 -1.76 -22.09
N ALA A 28 15.56 -2.80 -22.92
CA ALA A 28 16.37 -2.91 -24.15
C ALA A 28 16.05 -1.83 -25.18
N ASN A 29 14.79 -1.40 -25.25
CA ASN A 29 14.39 -0.31 -26.15
C ASN A 29 14.83 1.05 -25.62
N CYS A 30 14.65 1.30 -24.32
CA CYS A 30 15.13 2.53 -23.69
C CYS A 30 16.65 2.70 -23.82
N SER A 31 17.41 1.59 -23.88
CA SER A 31 18.86 1.64 -24.06
C SER A 31 19.32 2.16 -25.43
N LYS A 32 18.40 2.29 -26.38
CA LYS A 32 18.65 2.84 -27.73
C LYS A 32 18.33 4.34 -27.83
N GLY A 33 17.72 4.90 -26.77
CA GLY A 33 17.40 6.32 -26.71
C GLY A 33 18.64 7.18 -26.48
N GLU A 34 18.49 8.47 -26.72
CA GLU A 34 19.56 9.47 -26.56
C GLU A 34 19.93 9.68 -25.09
N GLU A 35 18.98 9.50 -24.18
CA GLU A 35 19.21 9.68 -22.75
C GLU A 35 19.52 8.34 -22.06
N PRO A 36 20.63 8.27 -21.30
CA PRO A 36 21.00 7.05 -20.59
C PRO A 36 20.07 6.80 -19.41
N ILE A 37 19.62 5.54 -19.25
CA ILE A 37 18.94 5.11 -18.03
C ILE A 37 19.97 5.00 -16.91
N GLU A 38 19.83 5.79 -15.88
CA GLU A 38 20.74 5.78 -14.72
C GLU A 38 20.19 5.01 -13.53
N ARG A 39 18.86 4.88 -13.44
CA ARG A 39 18.17 4.30 -12.28
C ARG A 39 17.08 3.33 -12.70
N ILE A 40 16.89 2.29 -11.90
CA ILE A 40 15.70 1.44 -11.91
C ILE A 40 15.05 1.55 -10.54
N VAL A 41 13.73 1.78 -10.52
CA VAL A 41 12.93 1.80 -9.31
C VAL A 41 11.86 0.70 -9.40
N SER A 42 11.77 -0.11 -8.38
CA SER A 42 10.80 -1.21 -8.26
C SER A 42 10.04 -1.05 -6.95
N ILE A 43 8.73 -1.01 -7.02
CA ILE A 43 7.85 -0.79 -5.86
C ILE A 43 7.06 -2.07 -5.59
N GLY A 44 7.22 -2.65 -4.40
CA GLY A 44 6.53 -3.84 -3.93
C GLY A 44 6.86 -5.15 -4.68
N ALA A 45 7.30 -5.07 -5.95
CA ALA A 45 7.59 -6.24 -6.77
C ALA A 45 8.94 -6.08 -7.48
N PRO A 46 9.89 -7.04 -7.36
CA PRO A 46 11.26 -6.88 -7.84
C PRO A 46 11.48 -7.23 -9.32
N ILE A 47 10.43 -7.34 -10.11
CA ILE A 47 10.52 -7.87 -11.49
C ILE A 47 11.40 -7.00 -12.38
N GLU A 48 11.33 -5.69 -12.24
CA GLU A 48 12.15 -4.73 -13.01
C GLU A 48 13.64 -4.86 -12.62
N LEU A 49 13.94 -5.09 -11.35
CA LEU A 49 15.30 -5.36 -10.87
C LEU A 49 15.82 -6.70 -11.38
N MET A 50 14.95 -7.72 -11.42
CA MET A 50 15.28 -9.04 -11.97
C MET A 50 15.52 -8.99 -13.49
N ALA A 51 14.79 -8.16 -14.21
CA ALA A 51 14.98 -7.95 -15.64
C ALA A 51 16.40 -7.45 -15.93
N TRP A 52 16.93 -6.56 -15.10
CA TRP A 52 18.32 -6.08 -15.18
C TRP A 52 19.38 -7.18 -15.08
N ARG A 53 19.06 -8.34 -14.50
CA ARG A 53 20.01 -9.47 -14.40
C ARG A 53 20.40 -10.06 -15.75
N SER A 54 19.62 -9.83 -16.81
CA SER A 54 19.93 -10.34 -18.15
C SER A 54 21.35 -9.93 -18.57
N PRO A 55 22.24 -10.89 -18.91
CA PRO A 55 23.59 -10.57 -19.36
C PRO A 55 23.62 -9.64 -20.57
N ILE A 56 22.59 -9.74 -21.42
CA ILE A 56 22.43 -8.89 -22.60
C ILE A 56 22.17 -7.44 -22.20
N LEU A 57 21.29 -7.22 -21.24
CA LEU A 57 20.98 -5.87 -20.74
C LEU A 57 22.16 -5.27 -19.99
N LYS A 58 22.85 -6.03 -19.15
CA LYS A 58 24.07 -5.55 -18.45
C LYS A 58 25.16 -5.09 -19.41
N ARG A 59 25.32 -5.74 -20.54
CA ARG A 59 26.28 -5.33 -21.58
C ARG A 59 25.84 -4.08 -22.33
N ARG A 60 24.52 -3.92 -22.55
CA ARG A 60 23.96 -2.81 -23.33
C ARG A 60 23.78 -1.54 -22.50
N ILE A 61 23.34 -1.67 -21.26
CA ILE A 61 23.01 -0.53 -20.41
C ILE A 61 24.02 -0.45 -19.26
N LYS A 62 25.20 0.10 -19.56
CA LYS A 62 26.25 0.31 -18.55
C LYS A 62 25.98 1.50 -17.64
N SER A 63 25.03 2.37 -18.00
CA SER A 63 24.70 3.60 -17.29
C SER A 63 23.93 3.41 -15.98
N ILE A 64 23.26 2.25 -15.78
CA ILE A 64 22.49 2.01 -14.57
C ILE A 64 23.42 1.82 -13.37
N LYS A 65 23.45 2.84 -12.52
CA LYS A 65 24.27 2.87 -11.30
C LYS A 65 23.45 2.55 -10.06
N GLN A 66 22.18 2.92 -10.03
CA GLN A 66 21.29 2.80 -8.89
C GLN A 66 20.09 1.91 -9.21
N ARG A 67 19.79 1.00 -8.30
CA ARG A 67 18.67 0.07 -8.38
C ARG A 67 17.94 0.09 -7.05
N TRP A 68 16.80 0.73 -7.04
CA TRP A 68 15.98 1.00 -5.86
C TRP A 68 14.87 -0.04 -5.72
N TYR A 69 14.75 -0.59 -4.54
CA TYR A 69 13.60 -1.39 -4.14
C TYR A 69 12.87 -0.68 -3.01
N ILE A 70 11.63 -0.30 -3.27
CA ILE A 70 10.76 0.39 -2.31
C ILE A 70 9.70 -0.60 -1.87
N THR A 71 9.53 -0.78 -0.57
CA THR A 71 8.50 -1.63 0.01
C THR A 71 7.97 -1.01 1.30
N ASP A 72 6.67 -1.15 1.50
CA ASP A 72 5.91 -0.64 2.65
C ASP A 72 5.45 -1.75 3.59
N THR A 73 5.65 -3.00 3.22
CA THR A 73 5.17 -4.15 3.97
C THR A 73 6.27 -5.16 4.28
N GLU A 74 6.32 -5.61 5.52
CA GLU A 74 7.29 -6.55 6.04
C GLU A 74 7.09 -7.96 5.49
N ILE A 75 5.85 -8.36 5.25
CA ILE A 75 5.49 -9.77 4.99
C ILE A 75 5.71 -10.24 3.55
N ASN A 76 6.16 -9.38 2.65
CA ASN A 76 6.40 -9.74 1.25
C ASN A 76 7.74 -10.48 1.07
N HIS A 77 7.95 -11.54 1.88
CA HIS A 77 9.24 -12.25 2.02
C HIS A 77 9.81 -12.74 0.69
N LEU A 78 8.95 -13.23 -0.23
CA LEU A 78 9.40 -13.68 -1.54
C LEU A 78 9.94 -12.52 -2.37
N ALA A 79 9.24 -11.39 -2.40
CA ALA A 79 9.70 -10.22 -3.15
C ALA A 79 10.99 -9.66 -2.54
N HIS A 80 11.09 -9.60 -1.20
CA HIS A 80 12.31 -9.19 -0.50
C HIS A 80 13.50 -10.09 -0.86
N LYS A 81 13.31 -11.41 -0.80
CA LYS A 81 14.35 -12.38 -1.19
C LYS A 81 14.80 -12.23 -2.64
N LEU A 82 13.86 -11.92 -3.54
CA LEU A 82 14.15 -11.73 -4.95
C LEU A 82 14.77 -10.35 -5.24
N ALA A 83 14.42 -9.31 -4.50
CA ALA A 83 14.97 -7.96 -4.65
C ALA A 83 16.43 -7.88 -4.16
N LYS A 84 16.72 -8.51 -3.02
CA LYS A 84 18.00 -8.41 -2.30
C LYS A 84 19.24 -8.53 -3.19
N PRO A 85 19.40 -9.53 -4.07
CA PRO A 85 20.60 -9.68 -4.89
C PRO A 85 20.71 -8.68 -6.05
N HIS A 86 19.71 -7.84 -6.25
CA HIS A 86 19.61 -6.94 -7.41
C HIS A 86 19.53 -5.47 -7.04
N ALA A 87 18.97 -5.13 -5.90
CA ALA A 87 18.90 -3.75 -5.41
C ALA A 87 20.26 -3.27 -4.90
N THR A 88 20.53 -1.99 -5.07
CA THR A 88 21.63 -1.27 -4.43
C THR A 88 21.14 -0.40 -3.28
N ASN A 89 19.86 -0.06 -3.31
CA ASN A 89 19.21 0.82 -2.35
C ASN A 89 17.84 0.23 -1.98
N PHE A 90 17.53 0.28 -0.71
CA PHE A 90 16.25 -0.15 -0.15
C PHE A 90 15.55 1.03 0.50
N VAL A 91 14.28 1.24 0.22
CA VAL A 91 13.44 2.22 0.92
C VAL A 91 12.42 1.46 1.74
N LEU A 92 12.46 1.67 3.05
CA LEU A 92 11.60 1.05 4.03
C LEU A 92 10.99 2.15 4.90
N PRO A 93 9.76 1.99 5.41
CA PRO A 93 9.19 2.95 6.36
C PRO A 93 9.96 2.94 7.70
N THR A 94 9.90 4.04 8.45
CA THR A 94 10.56 4.16 9.75
C THR A 94 10.02 3.18 10.79
N HIS A 95 8.75 2.81 10.70
CA HIS A 95 8.04 1.91 11.61
C HIS A 95 8.04 0.44 11.16
N TRP A 96 9.07 0.02 10.47
CA TRP A 96 9.26 -1.37 10.05
C TRP A 96 9.34 -2.32 11.24
N ASP A 97 8.46 -3.33 11.29
CA ASP A 97 8.47 -4.36 12.32
C ASP A 97 9.36 -5.54 11.90
N GLU A 98 10.57 -5.61 12.46
CA GLU A 98 11.54 -6.67 12.14
C GLU A 98 11.05 -8.07 12.52
N ARG A 99 10.08 -8.20 13.44
CA ARG A 99 9.51 -9.49 13.81
C ARG A 99 8.69 -10.12 12.69
N LEU A 100 8.20 -9.29 11.76
CA LEU A 100 7.36 -9.69 10.64
C LEU A 100 8.15 -9.88 9.33
N ASP A 101 9.40 -9.42 9.24
CA ASP A 101 10.14 -9.32 7.98
C ASP A 101 10.92 -10.58 7.57
N GLY A 102 10.85 -11.65 8.39
CA GLY A 102 11.56 -12.89 8.11
C GLY A 102 13.09 -12.74 8.06
N GLY A 103 13.66 -11.78 8.77
CA GLY A 103 15.10 -11.49 8.82
C GLY A 103 15.61 -10.70 7.60
N PHE A 104 14.72 -10.08 6.85
CA PHE A 104 15.10 -9.31 5.67
C PHE A 104 16.03 -8.16 6.03
N LEU A 105 15.65 -7.32 7.00
CA LEU A 105 16.42 -6.16 7.40
C LEU A 105 17.85 -6.51 7.86
N GLN A 106 17.97 -7.60 8.61
CA GLN A 106 19.29 -8.09 9.07
C GLN A 106 20.15 -8.61 7.92
N SER A 107 19.57 -8.94 6.80
CA SER A 107 20.23 -9.56 5.66
C SER A 107 20.75 -8.58 4.62
N ILE A 108 20.49 -7.27 4.76
CA ILE A 108 20.93 -6.20 3.86
C ILE A 108 21.90 -5.24 4.58
N SER A 109 22.76 -4.57 3.81
CA SER A 109 23.70 -3.61 4.36
C SER A 109 22.99 -2.38 4.93
N LYS A 110 23.42 -1.90 6.08
CA LYS A 110 22.86 -0.68 6.70
C LYS A 110 23.03 0.58 5.83
N ASN A 111 24.07 0.63 5.02
CA ASN A 111 24.36 1.77 4.14
C ASN A 111 23.42 1.83 2.91
N GLU A 112 22.73 0.74 2.62
CA GLU A 112 21.80 0.64 1.49
C GLU A 112 20.35 0.90 1.89
N ILE A 113 20.09 1.19 3.18
CA ILE A 113 18.75 1.35 3.72
C ILE A 113 18.43 2.82 3.92
N HIS A 114 17.36 3.26 3.27
CA HIS A 114 16.79 4.57 3.41
C HIS A 114 15.46 4.46 4.16
N ARG A 115 15.33 5.18 5.26
CA ARG A 115 14.12 5.17 6.11
C ARG A 115 13.19 6.31 5.71
N LEU A 116 12.06 5.94 5.09
CA LEU A 116 11.02 6.89 4.74
C LEU A 116 10.32 7.37 6.02
N ASN A 117 10.35 8.67 6.25
CA ASN A 117 9.62 9.28 7.36
C ASN A 117 8.12 9.36 6.99
N GLY A 118 7.34 8.49 7.58
CA GLY A 118 5.91 8.36 7.31
C GLY A 118 5.52 7.04 6.66
N LEU A 119 4.23 6.93 6.37
CA LEU A 119 3.60 5.79 5.70
C LEU A 119 3.60 5.99 4.19
N HIS A 120 3.37 4.90 3.44
CA HIS A 120 3.21 4.97 1.99
C HIS A 120 2.09 5.95 1.56
N GLY A 121 1.00 6.03 2.33
CA GLY A 121 -0.08 6.97 2.08
C GLY A 121 0.39 8.43 2.05
N HIS A 122 1.34 8.83 2.90
CA HIS A 122 1.90 10.19 2.89
C HIS A 122 2.62 10.55 1.58
N VAL A 123 2.99 9.56 0.77
CA VAL A 123 3.66 9.80 -0.52
C VAL A 123 2.67 10.19 -1.61
N HIS A 124 1.46 9.62 -1.62
CA HIS A 124 0.54 9.75 -2.75
C HIS A 124 -0.84 10.32 -2.40
N LEU A 125 -1.29 10.19 -1.15
CA LEU A 125 -2.56 10.75 -0.75
C LEU A 125 -2.54 12.29 -0.82
N ARG A 126 -3.69 12.82 -1.16
CA ARG A 126 -3.97 14.24 -1.03
C ARG A 126 -5.00 14.41 0.08
N PRO A 127 -4.68 15.19 1.12
CA PRO A 127 -5.62 15.44 2.18
C PRO A 127 -6.98 15.85 1.60
N SER A 128 -8.02 15.14 1.96
CA SER A 128 -9.39 15.51 1.64
C SER A 128 -10.05 16.08 2.89
N ILE A 129 -10.85 17.11 2.71
CA ILE A 129 -11.64 17.63 3.82
C ILE A 129 -12.77 16.64 4.06
N ARG A 130 -12.72 15.96 5.21
CA ARG A 130 -13.84 15.14 5.66
C ARG A 130 -15.08 16.01 5.84
N PRO A 131 -16.30 15.50 5.53
CA PRO A 131 -17.52 16.21 5.87
C PRO A 131 -17.56 16.60 7.36
N SER A 132 -17.78 17.86 7.65
CA SER A 132 -17.85 18.37 9.03
C SER A 132 -19.12 17.93 9.76
N ILE A 133 -20.09 17.42 9.04
CA ILE A 133 -21.38 16.96 9.56
C ILE A 133 -21.57 15.51 9.13
N VAL A 134 -21.69 14.64 10.12
CA VAL A 134 -22.00 13.23 9.89
C VAL A 134 -23.46 13.09 9.46
N SER A 135 -23.70 12.27 8.47
CA SER A 135 -25.06 11.97 7.98
C SER A 135 -25.87 11.23 9.06
N ASP A 136 -27.18 11.37 9.03
CA ASP A 136 -28.08 10.60 9.89
C ASP A 136 -29.15 9.90 9.01
N PRO A 137 -29.06 8.57 8.84
CA PRO A 137 -28.02 7.64 9.30
C PRO A 137 -26.64 7.86 8.64
N PRO A 138 -25.53 7.45 9.30
CA PRO A 138 -24.19 7.60 8.75
C PRO A 138 -24.00 6.84 7.43
N ARG A 139 -23.29 7.46 6.48
CA ARG A 139 -22.94 6.87 5.19
C ARG A 139 -21.57 6.22 5.26
N VAL A 140 -21.50 4.92 5.02
CA VAL A 140 -20.27 4.14 5.15
C VAL A 140 -19.92 3.46 3.83
N LEU A 141 -18.67 3.60 3.42
CA LEU A 141 -18.12 2.86 2.28
C LEU A 141 -17.73 1.46 2.75
N VAL A 142 -18.26 0.43 2.08
CA VAL A 142 -17.93 -0.97 2.36
C VAL A 142 -17.13 -1.55 1.21
N ARG A 143 -15.99 -2.19 1.52
CA ARG A 143 -15.18 -2.89 0.54
C ARG A 143 -14.78 -4.27 1.02
N ASN A 144 -15.40 -5.27 0.43
CA ASN A 144 -14.98 -6.67 0.54
C ASN A 144 -13.90 -6.99 -0.50
N LEU A 145 -12.94 -7.82 -0.11
CA LEU A 145 -11.95 -8.37 -1.03
C LEU A 145 -12.49 -9.66 -1.65
N LYS A 146 -12.18 -9.86 -2.93
CA LYS A 146 -12.54 -11.08 -3.66
C LYS A 146 -11.77 -12.31 -3.19
N GLY A 147 -10.63 -12.10 -2.53
CA GLY A 147 -9.69 -13.17 -2.24
C GLY A 147 -8.83 -13.59 -3.43
N GLY A 148 -7.97 -14.59 -3.20
CA GLY A 148 -7.05 -15.09 -4.23
C GLY A 148 -5.78 -14.26 -4.44
N GLY A 149 -5.54 -13.22 -3.65
CA GLY A 149 -4.26 -12.55 -3.50
C GLY A 149 -3.22 -13.46 -2.81
N ILE A 150 -1.99 -12.99 -2.67
CA ILE A 150 -0.91 -13.81 -2.09
C ILE A 150 -1.12 -14.04 -0.60
N HIS A 151 -1.79 -13.11 0.08
CA HIS A 151 -2.01 -13.09 1.52
C HIS A 151 -3.49 -13.14 1.92
N ASP A 152 -4.41 -13.07 0.95
CA ASP A 152 -5.84 -12.91 1.22
C ASP A 152 -6.42 -14.10 1.98
N ASP A 153 -6.07 -15.34 1.57
CA ASP A 153 -6.67 -16.55 2.13
C ASP A 153 -6.41 -16.70 3.64
N ASP A 154 -5.26 -16.18 4.12
CA ASP A 154 -4.88 -16.24 5.53
C ASP A 154 -5.37 -15.02 6.34
N GLU A 155 -5.67 -13.92 5.67
CA GLU A 155 -5.98 -12.63 6.32
C GLU A 155 -7.47 -12.28 6.31
N LEU A 156 -8.26 -12.85 5.40
CA LEU A 156 -9.68 -12.52 5.28
C LEU A 156 -10.50 -13.11 6.45
N ILE A 157 -11.41 -12.28 6.92
CA ILE A 157 -12.45 -12.64 7.91
C ILE A 157 -13.77 -12.22 7.32
N GLU A 158 -14.79 -13.06 7.44
CA GLU A 158 -16.15 -12.71 7.05
C GLU A 158 -16.67 -11.54 7.88
N ILE A 159 -17.23 -10.54 7.22
CA ILE A 159 -17.84 -9.39 7.89
C ILE A 159 -19.17 -9.83 8.50
N PRO A 160 -19.38 -9.68 9.82
CA PRO A 160 -20.66 -10.04 10.44
C PRO A 160 -21.81 -9.21 9.87
N GLU A 161 -22.98 -9.85 9.64
CA GLU A 161 -24.13 -9.19 9.01
C GLU A 161 -24.65 -8.00 9.81
N ASP A 162 -24.59 -8.06 11.14
CA ASP A 162 -25.04 -6.99 12.04
C ASP A 162 -24.15 -5.73 12.00
N THR A 163 -22.97 -5.81 11.34
CA THR A 163 -22.07 -4.68 11.11
C THR A 163 -22.78 -3.50 10.45
N PHE A 164 -23.75 -3.77 9.61
CA PHE A 164 -24.38 -2.80 8.75
C PHE A 164 -25.65 -2.18 9.32
N ASN A 165 -26.08 -2.61 10.51
CA ASN A 165 -27.30 -2.12 11.13
C ASN A 165 -27.22 -0.62 11.42
N GLY A 166 -28.22 0.13 10.97
CA GLY A 166 -28.30 1.58 11.19
C GLY A 166 -27.36 2.43 10.33
N LEU A 167 -26.79 1.86 9.25
CA LEU A 167 -25.89 2.54 8.33
C LEU A 167 -26.47 2.62 6.92
N ILE A 168 -26.13 3.66 6.17
CA ILE A 168 -26.33 3.74 4.73
C ILE A 168 -25.06 3.22 4.06
N ILE A 169 -25.16 2.13 3.30
CA ILE A 169 -24.02 1.44 2.70
C ILE A 169 -23.80 1.88 1.26
N SER A 170 -22.58 2.31 0.95
CA SER A 170 -22.05 2.45 -0.40
C SER A 170 -21.13 1.27 -0.68
N ASN A 171 -21.51 0.40 -1.63
CA ASN A 171 -20.72 -0.78 -1.93
C ASN A 171 -19.55 -0.46 -2.90
N ALA A 172 -18.34 -0.84 -2.51
CA ALA A 172 -17.12 -0.74 -3.30
C ALA A 172 -16.37 -2.09 -3.37
N ASP A 173 -17.11 -3.20 -3.33
CA ASP A 173 -16.55 -4.56 -3.38
C ASP A 173 -15.66 -4.75 -4.62
N GLU A 174 -14.55 -5.46 -4.45
CA GLU A 174 -13.47 -5.54 -5.45
C GLU A 174 -13.95 -6.04 -6.83
N ASP A 175 -14.94 -6.91 -6.86
CA ASP A 175 -15.48 -7.49 -8.10
C ASP A 175 -16.68 -6.72 -8.70
N GLN A 176 -17.27 -5.81 -7.96
CA GLN A 176 -18.46 -5.06 -8.34
C GLN A 176 -18.20 -3.56 -8.54
N TYR A 177 -17.08 -3.05 -8.03
CA TYR A 177 -16.75 -1.64 -8.08
C TYR A 177 -16.59 -1.15 -9.51
N GLN A 178 -17.42 -0.17 -9.90
CA GLN A 178 -17.47 0.43 -11.24
C GLN A 178 -16.70 1.75 -11.33
N GLY A 179 -16.23 2.27 -10.21
CA GLY A 179 -15.45 3.50 -10.16
C GLY A 179 -14.00 3.31 -10.58
N GLU A 180 -13.27 4.41 -10.63
CA GLU A 180 -11.85 4.42 -10.95
C GLU A 180 -11.03 4.04 -9.70
N ALA A 181 -10.32 2.93 -9.74
CA ALA A 181 -9.60 2.39 -8.59
C ALA A 181 -8.61 3.38 -7.94
N TRP A 182 -8.07 4.33 -8.72
CA TRP A 182 -7.18 5.39 -8.22
C TRP A 182 -7.90 6.60 -7.60
N LEU A 183 -9.23 6.59 -7.56
CA LEU A 183 -10.06 7.58 -6.86
C LEU A 183 -10.74 7.02 -5.62
N LEU A 184 -10.49 5.74 -5.30
CA LEU A 184 -11.13 5.06 -4.18
C LEU A 184 -10.78 5.70 -2.82
N ASP A 185 -9.58 6.25 -2.69
CA ASP A 185 -9.16 7.05 -1.55
C ASP A 185 -10.06 8.28 -1.34
N ARG A 186 -10.39 8.99 -2.42
CA ARG A 186 -11.29 10.16 -2.37
C ARG A 186 -12.71 9.76 -2.01
N GLU A 187 -13.20 8.64 -2.54
CA GLU A 187 -14.51 8.12 -2.16
C GLU A 187 -14.53 7.76 -0.67
N ALA A 188 -13.49 7.10 -0.17
CA ALA A 188 -13.36 6.81 1.24
C ALA A 188 -13.39 8.09 2.10
N GLY A 189 -12.68 9.14 1.67
CA GLY A 189 -12.67 10.44 2.36
C GLY A 189 -14.00 11.20 2.30
N ALA A 190 -14.88 10.89 1.33
CA ALA A 190 -16.20 11.52 1.18
C ALA A 190 -17.32 10.84 2.01
N HIS A 191 -17.02 9.73 2.69
CA HIS A 191 -17.96 9.01 3.54
C HIS A 191 -17.72 9.32 5.01
N ASP A 192 -18.73 9.08 5.84
CA ASP A 192 -18.64 9.24 7.30
C ASP A 192 -17.72 8.18 7.93
N GLY A 193 -17.58 7.02 7.27
CA GLY A 193 -16.68 5.95 7.68
C GLY A 193 -16.42 4.93 6.59
N VAL A 194 -15.48 4.02 6.86
CA VAL A 194 -15.11 2.91 5.97
C VAL A 194 -15.13 1.59 6.73
N ILE A 195 -15.73 0.55 6.16
CA ILE A 195 -15.64 -0.83 6.64
C ILE A 195 -14.96 -1.64 5.54
N THR A 196 -13.85 -2.31 5.84
CA THR A 196 -13.10 -2.98 4.79
C THR A 196 -12.27 -4.17 5.29
N GLN A 197 -12.01 -5.12 4.39
CA GLN A 197 -11.00 -6.16 4.55
C GLN A 197 -9.65 -5.73 3.95
N SER A 198 -9.61 -4.63 3.18
CA SER A 198 -8.39 -4.14 2.53
C SER A 198 -7.52 -3.34 3.48
N VAL A 199 -6.34 -3.86 3.79
CA VAL A 199 -5.34 -3.21 4.64
C VAL A 199 -4.88 -1.87 4.05
N THR A 200 -4.70 -1.79 2.73
CA THR A 200 -4.30 -0.56 2.04
C THR A 200 -5.37 0.51 2.17
N LEU A 201 -6.62 0.19 1.80
CA LEU A 201 -7.71 1.16 1.91
C LEU A 201 -7.94 1.60 3.35
N ALA A 202 -7.85 0.67 4.32
CA ALA A 202 -8.00 1.01 5.73
C ALA A 202 -6.94 2.00 6.20
N SER A 203 -5.68 1.79 5.82
CA SER A 203 -4.60 2.70 6.20
C SER A 203 -4.73 4.08 5.54
N GLU A 204 -5.13 4.12 4.28
CA GLU A 204 -5.33 5.36 3.53
C GLU A 204 -6.50 6.17 4.08
N ALA A 205 -7.64 5.53 4.33
CA ALA A 205 -8.82 6.19 4.88
C ALA A 205 -8.55 6.74 6.30
N ALA A 206 -7.92 5.93 7.16
CA ALA A 206 -7.54 6.37 8.50
C ALA A 206 -6.56 7.55 8.48
N LEU A 207 -5.57 7.54 7.58
CA LEU A 207 -4.64 8.67 7.38
C LEU A 207 -5.37 9.97 7.00
N MET A 208 -6.43 9.87 6.22
CA MET A 208 -7.25 11.03 5.85
C MET A 208 -8.24 11.44 6.96
N GLY A 209 -8.24 10.76 8.10
CA GLY A 209 -9.14 11.05 9.22
C GLY A 209 -10.52 10.41 9.12
N THR A 210 -10.73 9.53 8.14
CA THR A 210 -11.99 8.81 8.03
C THR A 210 -12.00 7.63 8.99
N PRO A 211 -12.94 7.54 9.94
CA PRO A 211 -13.08 6.39 10.83
C PRO A 211 -13.19 5.10 10.03
N THR A 212 -12.31 4.17 10.31
CA THR A 212 -12.17 2.97 9.49
C THR A 212 -12.17 1.71 10.34
N LEU A 213 -13.09 0.80 10.06
CA LEU A 213 -13.13 -0.54 10.63
C LEU A 213 -12.45 -1.52 9.68
N LEU A 214 -11.28 -1.99 10.07
CA LEU A 214 -10.55 -3.04 9.35
C LEU A 214 -10.88 -4.41 9.94
N ILE A 215 -11.48 -5.27 9.11
CA ILE A 215 -11.84 -6.66 9.47
C ILE A 215 -10.87 -7.60 8.78
N SER A 216 -9.74 -7.88 9.44
CA SER A 216 -8.65 -8.66 8.85
C SER A 216 -7.70 -9.21 9.92
N ARG A 217 -7.10 -10.39 9.66
CA ARG A 217 -6.00 -10.95 10.48
C ARG A 217 -4.64 -10.33 10.16
N ALA A 218 -4.59 -9.36 9.28
CA ALA A 218 -3.36 -8.76 8.81
C ALA A 218 -2.54 -8.13 9.94
N LYS A 219 -1.24 -8.41 9.95
CA LYS A 219 -0.27 -7.80 10.85
C LYS A 219 0.73 -6.99 10.03
N ARG A 220 0.79 -5.69 10.29
CA ARG A 220 1.71 -4.74 9.62
C ARG A 220 2.21 -3.74 10.64
N GLY A 221 3.45 -3.35 10.55
CA GLY A 221 4.02 -2.30 11.40
C GLY A 221 3.29 -0.97 11.27
N PHE A 222 2.87 -0.62 10.06
CA PHE A 222 2.15 0.64 9.83
C PHE A 222 0.73 0.67 10.43
N LEU A 223 0.04 -0.46 10.54
CA LEU A 223 -1.26 -0.50 11.24
C LEU A 223 -1.08 -0.20 12.72
N ASN A 224 -0.06 -0.79 13.35
CA ASN A 224 0.26 -0.51 14.75
C ASN A 224 0.64 0.97 14.95
N ARG A 225 1.35 1.54 13.97
CA ARG A 225 1.75 2.94 14.02
C ARG A 225 0.56 3.89 13.93
N LEU A 226 -0.40 3.62 13.04
CA LEU A 226 -1.64 4.40 12.93
C LEU A 226 -2.41 4.44 14.26
N GLU A 227 -2.57 3.30 14.91
CA GLU A 227 -3.23 3.23 16.22
C GLU A 227 -2.47 4.00 17.29
N GLN A 228 -1.14 3.87 17.34
CA GLN A 228 -0.29 4.57 18.31
C GLN A 228 -0.31 6.10 18.15
N GLU A 229 -0.47 6.58 16.93
CA GLU A 229 -0.55 8.00 16.61
C GLU A 229 -1.98 8.56 16.72
N GLY A 230 -2.96 7.72 17.09
CA GLY A 230 -4.34 8.15 17.33
C GLY A 230 -5.17 8.35 16.07
N TYR A 231 -4.75 7.81 14.92
CA TYR A 231 -5.59 7.80 13.74
C TYR A 231 -6.84 6.96 13.95
N PRO A 232 -7.99 7.30 13.36
CA PRO A 232 -9.27 6.64 13.61
C PRO A 232 -9.36 5.27 12.92
N LEU A 233 -8.46 4.37 13.28
CA LEU A 233 -8.38 2.99 12.80
C LEU A 233 -8.86 2.04 13.90
N PHE A 234 -9.94 1.32 13.61
CA PHE A 234 -10.51 0.27 14.44
C PHE A 234 -10.22 -1.07 13.77
N ARG A 235 -9.52 -1.99 14.46
CA ARG A 235 -9.19 -3.29 13.88
C ARG A 235 -9.89 -4.40 14.59
N TRP A 236 -10.62 -5.22 13.87
CA TRP A 236 -11.18 -6.44 14.39
C TRP A 236 -10.49 -7.66 13.81
N GLN A 237 -9.94 -8.47 14.70
CA GLN A 237 -9.31 -9.76 14.42
C GLN A 237 -9.89 -10.78 15.39
N LYS A 238 -10.77 -11.65 14.93
CA LYS A 238 -11.52 -12.61 15.75
C LYS A 238 -10.66 -13.37 16.77
N GLU A 239 -9.41 -13.67 16.42
CA GLU A 239 -8.48 -14.44 17.26
C GLU A 239 -7.67 -13.58 18.24
N CYS A 240 -7.50 -12.29 17.94
CA CYS A 240 -6.69 -11.38 18.75
C CYS A 240 -7.50 -10.58 19.76
N PHE A 241 -8.75 -10.28 19.42
CA PHE A 241 -9.64 -9.48 20.26
C PHE A 241 -10.74 -10.31 20.89
N GLY A 242 -10.69 -11.64 20.69
CA GLY A 242 -11.35 -12.73 21.40
C GLY A 242 -12.81 -12.67 21.58
N GLU A 243 -13.39 -11.62 21.96
CA GLU A 243 -14.68 -11.73 22.61
C GLU A 243 -15.66 -10.63 22.28
N ASP A 244 -15.22 -9.51 21.73
CA ASP A 244 -16.15 -8.37 21.73
C ASP A 244 -16.26 -7.67 20.39
N TRP A 245 -16.83 -8.39 19.42
CA TRP A 245 -17.30 -7.77 18.19
C TRP A 245 -18.20 -6.55 18.50
N GLY A 246 -19.15 -6.70 19.46
CA GLY A 246 -20.05 -5.64 19.86
C GLY A 246 -19.33 -4.41 20.40
N ASN A 247 -18.26 -4.60 21.16
CA ASN A 247 -17.46 -3.48 21.68
C ASN A 247 -16.69 -2.78 20.54
N MET A 248 -16.08 -3.53 19.63
CA MET A 248 -15.38 -2.96 18.49
C MET A 248 -16.34 -2.20 17.56
N GLN A 249 -17.50 -2.77 17.29
CA GLN A 249 -18.57 -2.12 16.53
C GLN A 249 -19.03 -0.82 17.22
N ALA A 250 -19.26 -0.85 18.53
CA ALA A 250 -19.64 0.34 19.28
C ALA A 250 -18.57 1.43 19.27
N GLN A 251 -17.29 1.06 19.37
CA GLN A 251 -16.18 2.00 19.26
C GLN A 251 -16.11 2.64 17.86
N PHE A 252 -16.27 1.83 16.81
CA PHE A 252 -16.30 2.33 15.44
C PHE A 252 -17.48 3.28 15.23
N LEU A 253 -18.70 2.91 15.66
CA LEU A 253 -19.89 3.76 15.55
C LEU A 253 -19.73 5.08 16.31
N ALA A 254 -19.16 5.03 17.51
CA ALA A 254 -18.81 6.25 18.25
C ALA A 254 -17.77 7.08 17.49
N GLY A 255 -16.80 6.42 16.87
CA GLY A 255 -15.76 7.04 16.04
C GLY A 255 -16.31 7.79 14.83
N LEU A 256 -17.45 7.37 14.26
CA LEU A 256 -18.09 8.09 13.14
C LEU A 256 -18.44 9.54 13.52
N HIS A 257 -18.71 9.81 14.78
CA HIS A 257 -19.07 11.14 15.29
C HIS A 257 -17.85 11.95 15.77
N LEU A 258 -16.63 11.42 15.67
CA LEU A 258 -15.42 12.20 15.96
C LEU A 258 -15.24 13.26 14.88
N THR A 259 -15.27 14.51 15.29
CA THR A 259 -15.18 15.67 14.37
C THR A 259 -13.77 16.23 14.26
N ASP A 260 -12.82 15.70 15.05
CA ASP A 260 -11.45 16.21 15.04
C ASP A 260 -10.80 15.94 13.69
N ALA A 261 -10.60 17.03 12.95
CA ALA A 261 -9.85 16.96 11.69
C ALA A 261 -8.41 16.55 11.99
N ILE A 262 -7.89 15.58 11.23
CA ILE A 262 -6.47 15.28 11.27
C ILE A 262 -5.71 16.48 10.75
N ASP A 263 -4.71 16.91 11.50
CA ASP A 263 -3.79 17.96 11.05
C ASP A 263 -2.88 17.41 9.95
N THR A 264 -3.30 17.61 8.72
CA THR A 264 -2.54 17.18 7.54
C THR A 264 -1.34 18.07 7.25
N GLU A 265 -1.24 19.27 7.87
CA GLU A 265 -0.06 20.11 7.79
C GLU A 265 1.09 19.51 8.62
N ALA A 266 0.76 18.74 9.64
CA ALA A 266 1.72 17.98 10.44
C ALA A 266 2.22 16.69 9.76
N TRP A 267 1.69 16.34 8.57
CA TRP A 267 2.15 15.15 7.87
C TRP A 267 3.63 15.25 7.50
N PRO A 268 4.39 14.15 7.66
CA PRO A 268 5.77 14.13 7.22
C PRO A 268 5.87 14.29 5.70
N ASP A 269 6.84 15.08 5.22
CA ASP A 269 7.04 15.29 3.79
C ASP A 269 7.75 14.08 3.13
N ALA A 270 7.10 12.92 3.24
CA ALA A 270 7.58 11.65 2.71
C ALA A 270 7.70 11.68 1.18
N ARG A 271 6.81 12.41 0.50
CA ARG A 271 6.84 12.57 -0.96
C ARG A 271 8.10 13.30 -1.41
N LYS A 272 8.44 14.41 -0.78
CA LYS A 272 9.66 15.16 -1.08
C LYS A 272 10.91 14.36 -0.73
N GLN A 273 10.94 13.72 0.43
CA GLN A 273 12.06 12.87 0.85
C GLN A 273 12.34 11.77 -0.20
N LEU A 274 11.31 11.09 -0.69
CA LEU A 274 11.45 10.08 -1.73
C LEU A 274 11.91 10.68 -3.05
N ALA A 275 11.35 11.83 -3.46
CA ALA A 275 11.74 12.51 -4.67
C ALA A 275 13.20 12.97 -4.65
N ASP A 276 13.68 13.48 -3.53
CA ASP A 276 15.06 13.89 -3.34
C ASP A 276 16.03 12.70 -3.47
N TRP A 277 15.73 11.57 -2.83
CA TRP A 277 16.54 10.37 -2.98
C TRP A 277 16.59 9.84 -4.42
N LEU A 278 15.47 9.87 -5.10
CA LEU A 278 15.38 9.43 -6.48
C LEU A 278 15.82 10.53 -7.46
N SER A 279 16.14 11.74 -7.01
CA SER A 279 16.43 12.92 -7.82
C SER A 279 15.36 13.15 -8.91
N ILE A 280 14.10 13.05 -8.50
CA ILE A 280 12.93 13.27 -9.36
C ILE A 280 12.38 14.67 -9.05
N LYS A 281 12.12 15.44 -10.09
CA LYS A 281 11.43 16.72 -9.92
C LYS A 281 9.95 16.45 -9.64
N LEU A 282 9.46 16.96 -8.52
CA LEU A 282 8.03 16.94 -8.23
C LEU A 282 7.31 17.85 -9.22
N ILE A 283 6.21 17.37 -9.75
CA ILE A 283 5.26 18.14 -10.54
C ILE A 283 4.08 18.39 -9.60
N ASP A 284 3.75 19.66 -9.43
CA ASP A 284 2.63 20.11 -8.60
C ASP A 284 1.28 19.69 -9.18
#